data_dfad7961ca73ce1f2677ef598170fd09
#
_entry.id   dfad7961ca73ce1f2677ef598170fd09
#
_cell.length_a   1.000
_cell.length_b   1.000
_cell.length_c   1.000
_cell.angle_alpha   90.00
_cell.angle_beta   90.00
_cell.angle_gamma   90.00
#
_symmetry.space_group_name_H-M   'P 1'
#
loop_
_entity.id
_entity.type
_entity.pdbx_description
1 polymer ?
#
loop_
_entity_poly.entity_id
_entity_poly.type
_entity_poly.pdbx_seq_one_letter_code
_entity_poly.pdbx_strand_id
1 'polypeptide(L)'
;HIKSTVLAAGVELRARHGWLRHQDAIGASIMIISLLGMIASGTLYVQGVIAWWICVPVTAIFASFIHELEHDLIHIMYFRKQPKIINFMLLMGWIARASTVSPFVRRKLHLHHHKFSGTESDLEERGITNGERWGLRRLLMTGDNMLAVYLRPMTMRNATKAYIQSQKPKSKAEVHAMVKEQVGAYFPLGNIYYALFHGWIVWHLVSFGAATTGYAITLPSWAVTGLNGLDIFAVVYMLPAFLRTFCLHFISSNMHYYGDVEAKNVMQQCQVLNPWWLMPMHLFCFNFGSTHAI
;
A
#
# COMPACT_ATOMS: atom_id res chain seq x y z
N HIS A 1 -21.68 -21.97 4.30
CA HIS A 1 -22.18 -22.04 2.92
C HIS A 1 -21.25 -21.29 1.95
N ILE A 2 -20.98 -20.00 2.10
CA ILE A 2 -20.13 -19.18 1.20
C ILE A 2 -18.75 -19.84 1.00
N LYS A 3 -18.04 -20.17 2.08
CA LYS A 3 -16.73 -20.83 1.99
C LYS A 3 -16.72 -22.12 1.19
N SER A 4 -17.73 -22.97 1.39
CA SER A 4 -17.83 -24.25 0.64
C SER A 4 -18.11 -24.01 -0.84
N THR A 5 -18.92 -23.02 -1.19
CA THR A 5 -19.22 -22.64 -2.58
C THR A 5 -17.98 -22.11 -3.29
N VAL A 6 -17.22 -21.21 -2.65
CA VAL A 6 -15.99 -20.66 -3.23
C VAL A 6 -14.92 -21.74 -3.42
N LEU A 7 -14.76 -22.65 -2.45
CA LEU A 7 -13.82 -23.77 -2.58
C LEU A 7 -14.21 -24.71 -3.73
N ALA A 8 -15.50 -25.05 -3.86
CA ALA A 8 -16.00 -25.89 -4.95
C ALA A 8 -15.77 -25.25 -6.32
N ALA A 9 -16.10 -23.96 -6.46
CA ALA A 9 -15.85 -23.20 -7.69
C ALA A 9 -14.35 -23.15 -8.03
N GLY A 10 -13.48 -22.98 -7.05
CA GLY A 10 -12.03 -23.01 -7.23
C GLY A 10 -11.50 -24.38 -7.70
N VAL A 11 -12.07 -25.49 -7.22
CA VAL A 11 -11.73 -26.85 -7.68
C VAL A 11 -12.18 -27.04 -9.13
N GLU A 12 -13.41 -26.64 -9.46
CA GLU A 12 -13.95 -26.74 -10.82
C GLU A 12 -13.13 -25.90 -11.81
N LEU A 13 -12.76 -24.67 -11.45
CA LEU A 13 -11.97 -23.78 -12.29
C LEU A 13 -10.59 -24.40 -12.61
N ARG A 14 -9.92 -24.99 -11.60
CA ARG A 14 -8.64 -25.68 -11.80
C ARG A 14 -8.78 -26.99 -12.61
N ALA A 15 -9.93 -27.62 -12.57
CA ALA A 15 -10.22 -28.80 -13.42
C ALA A 15 -10.38 -28.39 -14.89
N ARG A 16 -11.06 -27.24 -15.15
CA ARG A 16 -11.24 -26.70 -16.51
C ARG A 16 -9.96 -26.12 -17.09
N HIS A 17 -9.15 -25.44 -16.24
CA HIS A 17 -7.95 -24.72 -16.65
C HIS A 17 -6.72 -25.28 -15.94
N GLY A 18 -6.07 -26.27 -16.54
CA GLY A 18 -4.95 -27.02 -15.94
C GLY A 18 -3.76 -26.13 -15.52
N TRP A 19 -3.51 -25.02 -16.22
CA TRP A 19 -2.44 -24.07 -15.88
C TRP A 19 -2.64 -23.41 -14.50
N LEU A 20 -3.88 -23.27 -14.01
CA LEU A 20 -4.16 -22.75 -12.67
C LEU A 20 -3.66 -23.64 -11.53
N ARG A 21 -3.20 -24.87 -11.83
CA ARG A 21 -2.56 -25.76 -10.84
C ARG A 21 -1.11 -25.36 -10.55
N HIS A 22 -0.48 -24.57 -11.43
CA HIS A 22 0.90 -24.11 -11.29
C HIS A 22 0.97 -22.78 -10.53
N GLN A 23 0.45 -22.78 -9.29
CA GLN A 23 0.31 -21.55 -8.46
C GLN A 23 1.64 -20.79 -8.31
N ASP A 24 2.75 -21.50 -8.01
CA ASP A 24 4.06 -20.85 -7.81
C ASP A 24 4.58 -20.18 -9.08
N ALA A 25 4.37 -20.80 -10.25
CA ALA A 25 4.73 -20.22 -11.54
C ALA A 25 3.87 -18.96 -11.83
N ILE A 26 2.57 -19.00 -11.49
CA ILE A 26 1.68 -17.83 -11.63
C ILE A 26 2.17 -16.69 -10.75
N GLY A 27 2.44 -16.95 -9.47
CA GLY A 27 2.96 -15.92 -8.55
C GLY A 27 4.29 -15.31 -9.02
N ALA A 28 5.22 -16.16 -9.50
CA ALA A 28 6.48 -15.70 -10.09
C ALA A 28 6.24 -14.83 -11.35
N SER A 29 5.34 -15.26 -12.23
CA SER A 29 5.00 -14.54 -13.47
C SER A 29 4.39 -13.17 -13.17
N ILE A 30 3.48 -13.09 -12.19
CA ILE A 30 2.90 -11.81 -11.76
C ILE A 30 3.99 -10.85 -11.31
N MET A 31 4.94 -11.30 -10.47
CA MET A 31 6.06 -10.47 -10.02
C MET A 31 6.92 -9.99 -11.18
N ILE A 32 7.37 -10.90 -12.06
CA ILE A 32 8.26 -10.59 -13.18
C ILE A 32 7.58 -9.63 -14.16
N ILE A 33 6.36 -9.94 -14.59
CA ILE A 33 5.61 -9.10 -15.54
C ILE A 33 5.37 -7.72 -14.97
N SER A 34 5.04 -7.62 -13.68
CA SER A 34 4.79 -6.35 -13.04
C SER A 34 6.06 -5.50 -12.94
N LEU A 35 7.18 -6.08 -12.51
CA LEU A 35 8.45 -5.35 -12.46
C LEU A 35 8.91 -4.91 -13.85
N LEU A 36 8.84 -5.79 -14.86
CA LEU A 36 9.18 -5.45 -16.23
C LEU A 36 8.25 -4.37 -16.81
N GLY A 37 6.95 -4.43 -16.50
CA GLY A 37 5.98 -3.42 -16.91
C GLY A 37 6.26 -2.05 -16.31
N MET A 38 6.62 -1.99 -15.02
CA MET A 38 7.03 -0.74 -14.36
C MET A 38 8.31 -0.17 -15.01
N ILE A 39 9.33 -1.01 -15.23
CA ILE A 39 10.59 -0.59 -15.88
C ILE A 39 10.32 -0.11 -17.30
N ALA A 40 9.55 -0.86 -18.10
CA ALA A 40 9.23 -0.50 -19.47
C ALA A 40 8.48 0.83 -19.56
N SER A 41 7.45 1.03 -18.72
CA SER A 41 6.70 2.29 -18.66
C SER A 41 7.61 3.47 -18.30
N GLY A 42 8.46 3.32 -17.29
CA GLY A 42 9.43 4.35 -16.90
C GLY A 42 10.45 4.64 -18.02
N THR A 43 10.96 3.60 -18.69
CA THR A 43 11.90 3.75 -19.82
C THR A 43 11.26 4.51 -20.98
N LEU A 44 10.03 4.16 -21.37
CA LEU A 44 9.30 4.85 -22.43
C LEU A 44 9.04 6.32 -22.10
N TYR A 45 8.78 6.64 -20.83
CA TYR A 45 8.66 8.03 -20.38
C TYR A 45 9.99 8.79 -20.49
N VAL A 46 11.08 8.22 -20.00
CA VAL A 46 12.40 8.85 -20.06
C VAL A 46 12.87 9.08 -21.52
N GLN A 47 12.49 8.17 -22.42
CA GLN A 47 12.74 8.31 -23.86
C GLN A 47 11.80 9.30 -24.57
N GLY A 48 10.83 9.89 -23.88
CA GLY A 48 9.85 10.81 -24.45
C GLY A 48 8.78 10.15 -25.35
N VAL A 49 8.67 8.81 -25.33
CA VAL A 49 7.70 8.07 -26.14
C VAL A 49 6.28 8.19 -25.55
N ILE A 50 6.15 8.23 -24.24
CA ILE A 50 4.87 8.43 -23.54
C ILE A 50 4.95 9.64 -22.60
N ALA A 51 3.81 10.31 -22.42
CA ALA A 51 3.70 11.42 -21.49
C ALA A 51 3.57 10.93 -20.02
N TRP A 52 3.87 11.80 -19.05
CA TRP A 52 3.79 11.48 -17.63
C TRP A 52 2.40 10.98 -17.20
N TRP A 53 1.32 11.54 -17.76
CA TRP A 53 -0.07 11.17 -17.46
C TRP A 53 -0.46 9.79 -18.02
N ILE A 54 0.37 9.16 -18.87
CA ILE A 54 0.28 7.75 -19.27
C ILE A 54 1.18 6.90 -18.38
N CYS A 55 2.44 7.34 -18.16
CA CYS A 55 3.40 6.62 -17.35
C CYS A 55 2.89 6.35 -15.93
N VAL A 56 2.38 7.38 -15.26
CA VAL A 56 1.92 7.28 -13.86
C VAL A 56 0.82 6.21 -13.69
N PRO A 57 -0.32 6.24 -14.40
CA PRO A 57 -1.35 5.24 -14.22
C PRO A 57 -0.93 3.84 -14.67
N VAL A 58 -0.17 3.70 -15.76
CA VAL A 58 0.31 2.39 -16.23
C VAL A 58 1.24 1.75 -15.19
N THR A 59 2.20 2.50 -14.68
CA THR A 59 3.10 2.03 -13.61
C THR A 59 2.31 1.71 -12.33
N ALA A 60 1.30 2.50 -11.98
CA ALA A 60 0.46 2.25 -10.81
C ALA A 60 -0.36 0.95 -10.94
N ILE A 61 -0.82 0.59 -12.14
CA ILE A 61 -1.50 -0.69 -12.39
C ILE A 61 -0.54 -1.87 -12.11
N PHE A 62 0.69 -1.84 -12.64
CA PHE A 62 1.68 -2.89 -12.36
C PHE A 62 2.05 -2.94 -10.86
N ALA A 63 2.17 -1.79 -10.20
CA ALA A 63 2.38 -1.73 -8.76
C ALA A 63 1.20 -2.32 -7.96
N SER A 64 -0.02 -2.27 -8.50
CA SER A 64 -1.21 -2.89 -7.90
C SER A 64 -1.16 -4.40 -7.98
N PHE A 65 -0.71 -4.99 -9.09
CA PHE A 65 -0.48 -6.44 -9.18
C PHE A 65 0.52 -6.93 -8.13
N ILE A 66 1.61 -6.17 -7.90
CA ILE A 66 2.57 -6.50 -6.84
C ILE A 66 1.92 -6.41 -5.46
N HIS A 67 0.98 -5.48 -5.24
CA HIS A 67 0.28 -5.36 -3.96
C HIS A 67 -0.59 -6.58 -3.66
N GLU A 68 -1.38 -7.02 -4.62
CA GLU A 68 -2.21 -8.22 -4.47
C GLU A 68 -1.35 -9.48 -4.30
N LEU A 69 -0.26 -9.59 -5.05
CA LEU A 69 0.68 -10.68 -4.88
C LEU A 69 1.33 -10.66 -3.47
N GLU A 70 1.67 -9.47 -2.93
CA GLU A 70 2.17 -9.34 -1.56
C GLU A 70 1.13 -9.82 -0.54
N HIS A 71 -0.14 -9.46 -0.72
CA HIS A 71 -1.24 -9.94 0.12
C HIS A 71 -1.30 -11.47 0.12
N ASP A 72 -1.28 -12.09 -1.05
CA ASP A 72 -1.31 -13.54 -1.20
C ASP A 72 -0.07 -14.22 -0.61
N LEU A 73 1.12 -13.61 -0.73
CA LEU A 73 2.36 -14.10 -0.13
C LEU A 73 2.30 -14.01 1.41
N ILE A 74 1.66 -12.98 1.98
CA ILE A 74 1.39 -12.87 3.41
C ILE A 74 0.54 -14.05 3.90
N HIS A 75 -0.45 -14.46 3.10
CA HIS A 75 -1.32 -15.61 3.36
C HIS A 75 -0.70 -16.96 2.97
N ILE A 76 0.54 -16.97 2.50
CA ILE A 76 1.26 -18.20 2.09
C ILE A 76 0.50 -18.95 0.99
N MET A 77 -0.12 -18.24 0.05
CA MET A 77 -0.87 -18.86 -1.05
C MET A 77 0.06 -19.39 -2.15
N TYR A 78 1.25 -18.81 -2.31
CA TYR A 78 2.31 -19.21 -3.23
C TYR A 78 3.54 -19.70 -2.47
N PHE A 79 4.38 -20.53 -3.06
CA PHE A 79 5.66 -21.01 -2.53
C PHE A 79 5.58 -21.54 -1.08
N ARG A 80 4.50 -22.23 -0.74
CA ARG A 80 4.17 -22.68 0.64
C ARG A 80 5.28 -23.42 1.35
N LYS A 81 6.13 -24.15 0.62
CA LYS A 81 7.27 -24.90 1.15
C LYS A 81 8.61 -24.15 1.04
N GLN A 82 8.61 -22.90 0.57
CA GLN A 82 9.81 -22.15 0.22
C GLN A 82 9.81 -20.75 0.85
N PRO A 83 9.93 -20.63 2.19
CA PRO A 83 9.81 -19.35 2.90
C PRO A 83 10.87 -18.32 2.47
N LYS A 84 12.03 -18.77 1.99
CA LYS A 84 13.07 -17.88 1.46
C LYS A 84 12.63 -17.17 0.20
N ILE A 85 11.91 -17.86 -0.70
CA ILE A 85 11.36 -17.28 -1.93
C ILE A 85 10.26 -16.27 -1.57
N ILE A 86 9.35 -16.63 -0.66
CA ILE A 86 8.33 -15.70 -0.17
C ILE A 86 8.97 -14.40 0.35
N ASN A 87 9.96 -14.52 1.22
CA ASN A 87 10.63 -13.35 1.81
C ASN A 87 11.38 -12.52 0.76
N PHE A 88 12.01 -13.16 -0.22
CA PHE A 88 12.65 -12.47 -1.35
C PHE A 88 11.60 -11.71 -2.18
N MET A 89 10.49 -12.33 -2.54
CA MET A 89 9.42 -11.68 -3.31
C MET A 89 8.77 -10.54 -2.53
N LEU A 90 8.57 -10.69 -1.22
CA LEU A 90 8.09 -9.61 -0.35
C LEU A 90 9.07 -8.42 -0.34
N LEU A 91 10.38 -8.68 -0.26
CA LEU A 91 11.40 -7.64 -0.33
C LEU A 91 11.39 -6.92 -1.68
N MET A 92 11.33 -7.68 -2.79
CA MET A 92 11.24 -7.10 -4.14
C MET A 92 9.98 -6.26 -4.32
N GLY A 93 8.84 -6.75 -3.81
CA GLY A 93 7.59 -5.99 -3.78
C GLY A 93 7.69 -4.70 -2.98
N TRP A 94 8.40 -4.70 -1.86
CA TRP A 94 8.63 -3.50 -1.05
C TRP A 94 9.54 -2.49 -1.75
N ILE A 95 10.62 -2.96 -2.38
CA ILE A 95 11.51 -2.10 -3.20
C ILE A 95 10.70 -1.43 -4.32
N ALA A 96 9.84 -2.17 -4.99
CA ALA A 96 8.99 -1.65 -6.07
C ALA A 96 7.93 -0.64 -5.58
N ARG A 97 7.57 -0.65 -4.29
CA ARG A 97 6.47 0.15 -3.71
C ARG A 97 6.82 0.65 -2.31
N ALA A 98 7.88 1.42 -2.17
CA ALA A 98 8.41 1.85 -0.88
C ALA A 98 7.50 2.80 -0.07
N SER A 99 6.36 3.25 -0.63
CA SER A 99 5.36 4.06 0.09
C SER A 99 4.61 3.33 1.20
N THR A 100 4.89 2.04 1.41
CA THR A 100 4.21 1.19 2.39
C THR A 100 5.13 0.78 3.53
N VAL A 101 4.55 0.32 4.64
CA VAL A 101 5.31 -0.32 5.72
C VAL A 101 6.04 -1.57 5.22
N SER A 102 7.12 -1.94 5.90
CA SER A 102 7.83 -3.19 5.63
C SER A 102 6.87 -4.38 5.58
N PRO A 103 6.93 -5.23 4.54
CA PRO A 103 6.02 -6.38 4.41
C PRO A 103 6.16 -7.38 5.56
N PHE A 104 7.29 -7.41 6.24
CA PHE A 104 7.49 -8.26 7.41
C PHE A 104 6.73 -7.76 8.63
N VAL A 105 6.60 -6.44 8.80
CA VAL A 105 5.74 -5.82 9.82
C VAL A 105 4.28 -5.93 9.37
N ARG A 106 3.98 -5.61 8.11
CA ARG A 106 2.65 -5.69 7.54
C ARG A 106 2.04 -7.08 7.68
N ARG A 107 2.81 -8.16 7.48
CA ARG A 107 2.33 -9.54 7.69
C ARG A 107 1.72 -9.74 9.07
N LYS A 108 2.35 -9.20 10.13
CA LYS A 108 1.83 -9.31 11.49
C LYS A 108 0.56 -8.49 11.69
N LEU A 109 0.57 -7.26 11.18
CA LEU A 109 -0.59 -6.35 11.27
C LEU A 109 -1.77 -6.90 10.49
N HIS A 110 -1.55 -7.37 9.28
CA HIS A 110 -2.56 -7.90 8.38
C HIS A 110 -3.24 -9.18 8.91
N LEU A 111 -2.45 -10.13 9.42
CA LEU A 111 -3.00 -11.33 10.06
C LEU A 111 -3.74 -11.01 11.37
N HIS A 112 -3.40 -9.91 12.05
CA HIS A 112 -4.16 -9.40 13.19
C HIS A 112 -5.45 -8.73 12.73
N HIS A 113 -5.38 -7.90 11.67
CA HIS A 113 -6.52 -7.24 11.04
C HIS A 113 -7.62 -8.24 10.67
N HIS A 114 -7.34 -9.37 10.04
CA HIS A 114 -8.35 -10.40 9.74
C HIS A 114 -9.11 -10.94 10.96
N LYS A 115 -8.55 -10.82 12.17
CA LYS A 115 -9.19 -11.28 13.40
C LYS A 115 -9.94 -10.19 14.15
N PHE A 116 -9.45 -8.96 14.03
CA PHE A 116 -9.85 -7.83 14.85
C PHE A 116 -10.19 -6.59 14.04
N SER A 117 -10.56 -6.77 12.74
CA SER A 117 -10.91 -5.68 11.83
C SER A 117 -11.97 -4.77 12.46
N GLY A 118 -11.74 -3.47 12.36
CA GLY A 118 -12.63 -2.44 12.88
C GLY A 118 -12.51 -2.15 14.38
N THR A 119 -11.78 -2.96 15.16
CA THR A 119 -11.56 -2.72 16.59
C THR A 119 -10.45 -1.70 16.85
N GLU A 120 -10.30 -1.22 18.07
CA GLU A 120 -9.22 -0.29 18.45
C GLU A 120 -7.81 -0.87 18.25
N SER A 121 -7.67 -2.20 18.32
CA SER A 121 -6.39 -2.88 18.14
C SER A 121 -6.02 -3.14 16.69
N ASP A 122 -6.89 -2.83 15.74
CA ASP A 122 -6.65 -2.96 14.31
C ASP A 122 -5.76 -1.82 13.81
N LEU A 123 -4.45 -1.96 14.02
CA LEU A 123 -3.49 -0.93 13.70
C LEU A 123 -3.34 -0.74 12.18
N GLU A 124 -3.62 -1.75 11.35
CA GLU A 124 -3.57 -1.62 9.89
C GLU A 124 -4.61 -0.61 9.41
N GLU A 125 -5.87 -0.77 9.78
CA GLU A 125 -6.94 0.14 9.37
C GLU A 125 -6.83 1.53 10.02
N ARG A 126 -6.32 1.61 11.26
CA ARG A 126 -6.04 2.90 11.90
C ARG A 126 -4.96 3.68 11.15
N GLY A 127 -3.97 2.98 10.59
CA GLY A 127 -2.93 3.57 9.75
C GLY A 127 -3.49 4.25 8.51
N ILE A 128 -4.54 3.69 7.90
CA ILE A 128 -5.13 4.16 6.64
C ILE A 128 -6.35 5.07 6.80
N THR A 129 -6.47 5.80 7.89
CA THR A 129 -7.53 6.82 8.12
C THR A 129 -8.94 6.30 8.44
N ASN A 130 -9.12 5.01 8.61
CA ASN A 130 -10.40 4.45 9.02
C ASN A 130 -10.85 5.08 10.35
N GLY A 131 -12.14 5.44 10.46
CA GLY A 131 -12.72 6.11 11.63
C GLY A 131 -12.59 7.64 11.65
N GLU A 132 -11.82 8.24 10.74
CA GLU A 132 -11.74 9.71 10.61
C GLU A 132 -12.95 10.28 9.85
N ARG A 133 -13.37 11.49 10.22
CA ARG A 133 -14.43 12.20 9.47
C ARG A 133 -13.91 12.63 8.09
N TRP A 134 -14.77 12.51 7.06
CA TRP A 134 -14.43 13.00 5.73
C TRP A 134 -14.26 14.53 5.72
N GLY A 135 -13.23 14.98 5.01
CA GLY A 135 -12.85 16.36 4.83
C GLY A 135 -11.46 16.46 4.20
N LEU A 136 -10.98 17.67 3.93
CA LEU A 136 -9.67 17.90 3.29
C LEU A 136 -8.52 17.19 4.04
N ARG A 137 -8.53 17.23 5.37
CA ARG A 137 -7.52 16.55 6.21
C ARG A 137 -7.47 15.05 5.93
N ARG A 138 -8.63 14.36 5.94
CA ARG A 138 -8.68 12.92 5.65
C ARG A 138 -8.27 12.63 4.22
N LEU A 139 -8.71 13.46 3.26
CA LEU A 139 -8.34 13.30 1.86
C LEU A 139 -6.82 13.35 1.65
N LEU A 140 -6.14 14.33 2.25
CA LEU A 140 -4.68 14.45 2.19
C LEU A 140 -3.97 13.23 2.81
N MET A 141 -4.46 12.76 3.96
CA MET A 141 -3.91 11.58 4.62
C MET A 141 -4.14 10.27 3.84
N THR A 142 -5.17 10.19 3.01
CA THR A 142 -5.55 8.95 2.32
C THR A 142 -4.49 8.47 1.33
N GLY A 143 -3.78 9.38 0.67
CA GLY A 143 -2.69 9.04 -0.27
C GLY A 143 -1.30 9.00 0.38
N ASP A 144 -1.17 9.52 1.61
CA ASP A 144 0.10 9.70 2.28
C ASP A 144 0.08 9.13 3.71
N ASN A 145 0.60 7.91 3.84
CA ASN A 145 0.65 7.20 5.12
C ASN A 145 1.48 7.93 6.18
N MET A 146 2.55 8.60 5.77
CA MET A 146 3.41 9.31 6.72
C MET A 146 2.72 10.59 7.22
N LEU A 147 2.04 11.30 6.33
CA LEU A 147 1.19 12.44 6.71
C LEU A 147 0.05 11.99 7.63
N ALA A 148 -0.52 10.81 7.39
CA ALA A 148 -1.52 10.21 8.27
C ALA A 148 -1.00 9.98 9.69
N VAL A 149 0.27 9.60 9.85
CA VAL A 149 0.93 9.47 11.16
C VAL A 149 1.17 10.84 11.78
N TYR A 150 1.74 11.78 11.04
CA TYR A 150 2.10 13.11 11.55
C TYR A 150 0.90 13.94 11.98
N LEU A 151 -0.20 13.88 11.25
CA LEU A 151 -1.41 14.64 11.57
C LEU A 151 -2.27 13.98 12.66
N ARG A 152 -1.97 12.72 13.06
CA ARG A 152 -2.73 11.96 14.07
C ARG A 152 -1.83 11.27 15.10
N PRO A 153 -0.83 11.93 15.70
CA PRO A 153 0.15 11.27 16.56
C PRO A 153 -0.49 10.58 17.77
N MET A 154 -1.53 11.16 18.36
CA MET A 154 -2.23 10.55 19.50
C MET A 154 -3.07 9.34 19.10
N THR A 155 -3.78 9.41 17.96
CA THR A 155 -4.54 8.28 17.42
C THR A 155 -3.61 7.11 17.14
N MET A 156 -2.49 7.36 16.46
CA MET A 156 -1.51 6.33 16.14
C MET A 156 -0.85 5.72 17.38
N ARG A 157 -0.52 6.57 18.38
CA ARG A 157 0.01 6.10 19.68
C ARG A 157 -0.98 5.19 20.39
N ASN A 158 -2.26 5.57 20.45
CA ASN A 158 -3.29 4.80 21.13
C ASN A 158 -3.56 3.49 20.41
N ALA A 159 -3.67 3.50 19.08
CA ALA A 159 -3.82 2.29 18.27
C ALA A 159 -2.63 1.33 18.41
N THR A 160 -1.39 1.86 18.39
CA THR A 160 -0.19 1.06 18.64
C THR A 160 -0.20 0.44 20.03
N LYS A 161 -0.60 1.20 21.05
CA LYS A 161 -0.74 0.68 22.42
C LYS A 161 -1.79 -0.42 22.50
N ALA A 162 -2.96 -0.22 21.90
CA ALA A 162 -4.04 -1.21 21.88
C ALA A 162 -3.60 -2.50 21.14
N TYR A 163 -2.93 -2.35 19.98
CA TYR A 163 -2.34 -3.47 19.26
C TYR A 163 -1.35 -4.27 20.12
N ILE A 164 -0.38 -3.60 20.76
CA ILE A 164 0.62 -4.27 21.60
C ILE A 164 -0.05 -4.98 22.78
N GLN A 165 -1.01 -4.35 23.46
CA GLN A 165 -1.75 -4.96 24.56
C GLN A 165 -2.52 -6.21 24.11
N SER A 166 -3.10 -6.20 22.91
CA SER A 166 -3.82 -7.34 22.34
C SER A 166 -2.92 -8.56 22.09
N GLN A 167 -1.60 -8.34 21.88
CA GLN A 167 -0.61 -9.41 21.72
C GLN A 167 -0.21 -10.08 23.04
N LYS A 168 -0.66 -9.56 24.20
CA LYS A 168 -0.40 -10.09 25.54
C LYS A 168 1.10 -10.29 25.84
N PRO A 169 1.94 -9.25 25.70
CA PRO A 169 3.38 -9.37 25.95
C PRO A 169 3.64 -9.77 27.40
N LYS A 170 4.61 -10.67 27.61
CA LYS A 170 4.93 -11.25 28.91
C LYS A 170 5.95 -10.42 29.72
N SER A 171 6.63 -9.49 29.06
CA SER A 171 7.68 -8.69 29.68
C SER A 171 7.76 -7.27 29.13
N LYS A 172 8.40 -6.36 29.89
CA LYS A 172 8.69 -5.00 29.42
C LYS A 172 9.63 -5.00 28.20
N ALA A 173 10.53 -5.98 28.11
CA ALA A 173 11.43 -6.12 26.98
C ALA A 173 10.66 -6.46 25.68
N GLU A 174 9.67 -7.35 25.74
CA GLU A 174 8.77 -7.63 24.60
C GLU A 174 7.98 -6.40 24.18
N VAL A 175 7.43 -5.65 25.11
CA VAL A 175 6.73 -4.39 24.83
C VAL A 175 7.68 -3.43 24.09
N HIS A 176 8.89 -3.24 24.60
CA HIS A 176 9.89 -2.35 23.97
C HIS A 176 10.26 -2.81 22.55
N ALA A 177 10.46 -4.10 22.35
CA ALA A 177 10.75 -4.67 21.02
C ALA A 177 9.60 -4.42 20.03
N MET A 178 8.35 -4.62 20.48
CA MET A 178 7.17 -4.34 19.66
C MET A 178 7.03 -2.85 19.32
N VAL A 179 7.24 -1.95 20.29
CA VAL A 179 7.25 -0.50 20.02
C VAL A 179 8.31 -0.13 19.00
N LYS A 180 9.54 -0.65 19.15
CA LYS A 180 10.64 -0.41 18.21
C LYS A 180 10.30 -0.91 16.81
N GLU A 181 9.67 -2.09 16.69
CA GLU A 181 9.22 -2.64 15.42
C GLU A 181 8.18 -1.72 14.74
N GLN A 182 7.20 -1.21 15.48
CA GLN A 182 6.16 -0.33 14.92
C GLN A 182 6.72 1.03 14.54
N VAL A 183 7.60 1.63 15.36
CA VAL A 183 8.26 2.90 15.04
C VAL A 183 9.17 2.76 13.81
N GLY A 184 9.84 1.62 13.67
CA GLY A 184 10.69 1.29 12.52
C GLY A 184 9.97 0.68 11.33
N ALA A 185 8.64 0.66 11.32
CA ALA A 185 7.88 -0.08 10.30
C ALA A 185 8.13 0.40 8.86
N TYR A 186 8.46 1.66 8.66
CA TYR A 186 8.81 2.25 7.35
C TYR A 186 10.31 2.24 7.04
N PHE A 187 11.16 1.91 8.01
CA PHE A 187 12.62 1.96 7.82
C PHE A 187 13.15 0.74 7.06
N PRO A 188 14.11 0.91 6.12
CA PRO A 188 14.64 2.20 5.63
C PRO A 188 13.87 2.76 4.42
N LEU A 189 13.26 1.92 3.58
CA LEU A 189 12.78 2.28 2.25
C LEU A 189 11.63 3.30 2.29
N GLY A 190 10.66 3.11 3.19
CA GLY A 190 9.55 4.03 3.34
C GLY A 190 10.01 5.42 3.80
N ASN A 191 10.97 5.48 4.74
CA ASN A 191 11.50 6.74 5.21
C ASN A 191 12.23 7.51 4.09
N ILE A 192 13.03 6.80 3.27
CA ILE A 192 13.69 7.40 2.10
C ILE A 192 12.64 7.87 1.10
N TYR A 193 11.66 7.04 0.79
CA TYR A 193 10.57 7.42 -0.12
C TYR A 193 9.87 8.70 0.32
N TYR A 194 9.43 8.78 1.60
CA TYR A 194 8.70 9.95 2.08
C TYR A 194 9.57 11.18 2.22
N ALA A 195 10.86 11.04 2.56
CA ALA A 195 11.79 12.16 2.55
C ALA A 195 11.94 12.77 1.15
N LEU A 196 12.08 11.93 0.11
CA LEU A 196 12.17 12.37 -1.28
C LEU A 196 10.83 12.94 -1.77
N PHE A 197 9.71 12.27 -1.47
CA PHE A 197 8.37 12.69 -1.91
C PHE A 197 7.95 14.03 -1.30
N HIS A 198 8.10 14.19 0.02
CA HIS A 198 7.79 15.46 0.69
C HIS A 198 8.78 16.56 0.30
N GLY A 199 10.07 16.24 0.15
CA GLY A 199 11.08 17.18 -0.35
C GLY A 199 10.73 17.66 -1.76
N TRP A 200 10.30 16.79 -2.65
CA TRP A 200 9.84 17.13 -3.98
C TRP A 200 8.62 18.05 -3.96
N ILE A 201 7.60 17.72 -3.15
CA ILE A 201 6.41 18.59 -2.99
C ILE A 201 6.81 19.97 -2.47
N VAL A 202 7.62 20.04 -1.40
CA VAL A 202 8.07 21.31 -0.81
C VAL A 202 8.85 22.13 -1.84
N TRP A 203 9.73 21.50 -2.59
CA TRP A 203 10.49 22.18 -3.66
C TRP A 203 9.55 22.83 -4.69
N HIS A 204 8.56 22.10 -5.19
CA HIS A 204 7.61 22.64 -6.17
C HIS A 204 6.73 23.74 -5.59
N LEU A 205 6.31 23.65 -4.33
CA LEU A 205 5.56 24.70 -3.65
C LEU A 205 6.41 25.98 -3.47
N VAL A 206 7.67 25.84 -3.06
CA VAL A 206 8.61 26.97 -2.92
C VAL A 206 8.87 27.61 -4.28
N SER A 207 9.15 26.80 -5.32
CA SER A 207 9.39 27.30 -6.66
C SER A 207 8.18 28.02 -7.25
N PHE A 208 6.99 27.49 -7.04
CA PHE A 208 5.73 28.12 -7.44
C PHE A 208 5.52 29.44 -6.71
N GLY A 209 5.72 29.48 -5.37
CA GLY A 209 5.61 30.69 -4.57
C GLY A 209 6.63 31.77 -4.97
N ALA A 210 7.86 31.39 -5.25
CA ALA A 210 8.90 32.30 -5.76
C ALA A 210 8.50 32.89 -7.11
N ALA A 211 8.04 32.05 -8.05
CA ALA A 211 7.60 32.49 -9.37
C ALA A 211 6.42 33.47 -9.29
N THR A 212 5.44 33.22 -8.40
CA THR A 212 4.28 34.11 -8.23
C THR A 212 4.62 35.47 -7.61
N THR A 213 5.72 35.53 -6.81
CA THR A 213 6.21 36.77 -6.20
C THR A 213 7.27 37.47 -7.05
N GLY A 214 7.60 36.96 -8.23
CA GLY A 214 8.63 37.48 -9.13
C GLY A 214 10.06 37.24 -8.64
N TYR A 215 10.25 36.39 -7.63
CA TYR A 215 11.59 36.04 -7.12
C TYR A 215 12.22 34.93 -7.97
N ALA A 216 13.43 35.17 -8.50
CA ALA A 216 14.19 34.18 -9.24
C ALA A 216 15.08 33.36 -8.30
N ILE A 217 14.82 32.05 -8.21
CA ILE A 217 15.68 31.12 -7.46
C ILE A 217 16.87 30.74 -8.35
N THR A 218 18.06 31.16 -7.98
CA THR A 218 19.28 30.77 -8.66
C THR A 218 19.91 29.55 -8.00
N LEU A 219 20.05 28.46 -8.74
CA LEU A 219 20.63 27.21 -8.25
C LEU A 219 21.92 26.88 -9.01
N PRO A 220 22.91 26.24 -8.38
CA PRO A 220 24.05 25.68 -9.07
C PRO A 220 23.64 24.52 -9.99
N SER A 221 24.37 24.29 -11.07
CA SER A 221 24.04 23.31 -12.10
C SER A 221 23.81 21.88 -11.56
N TRP A 222 24.60 21.44 -10.60
CA TRP A 222 24.43 20.14 -9.95
C TRP A 222 23.07 20.00 -9.25
N ALA A 223 22.57 21.08 -8.63
CA ALA A 223 21.27 21.08 -7.97
C ALA A 223 20.13 21.01 -9.01
N VAL A 224 20.24 21.75 -10.10
CA VAL A 224 19.29 21.67 -11.23
C VAL A 224 19.25 20.26 -11.80
N THR A 225 20.41 19.64 -12.04
CA THR A 225 20.49 18.25 -12.53
C THR A 225 19.85 17.27 -11.55
N GLY A 226 20.12 17.43 -10.25
CA GLY A 226 19.51 16.60 -9.20
C GLY A 226 17.98 16.73 -9.13
N LEU A 227 17.45 17.95 -9.23
CA LEU A 227 16.01 18.21 -9.24
C LEU A 227 15.32 17.65 -10.48
N ASN A 228 15.92 17.79 -11.66
CA ASN A 228 15.42 17.16 -12.88
C ASN A 228 15.38 15.62 -12.75
N GLY A 229 16.41 15.02 -12.14
CA GLY A 229 16.42 13.59 -11.82
C GLY A 229 15.31 13.21 -10.83
N LEU A 230 15.06 14.06 -9.84
CA LEU A 230 13.98 13.85 -8.88
C LEU A 230 12.60 13.96 -9.52
N ASP A 231 12.40 14.87 -10.49
CA ASP A 231 11.16 14.98 -11.28
C ASP A 231 10.91 13.72 -12.11
N ILE A 232 11.92 13.19 -12.75
CA ILE A 232 11.83 11.91 -13.46
C ILE A 232 11.46 10.80 -12.48
N PHE A 233 12.16 10.71 -11.33
CA PHE A 233 11.88 9.72 -10.29
C PHE A 233 10.46 9.86 -9.72
N ALA A 234 9.96 11.09 -9.57
CA ALA A 234 8.59 11.35 -9.17
C ALA A 234 7.59 10.71 -10.15
N VAL A 235 7.77 10.91 -11.44
CA VAL A 235 6.86 10.38 -12.48
C VAL A 235 6.95 8.85 -12.60
N VAL A 236 8.14 8.27 -12.56
CA VAL A 236 8.30 6.83 -12.81
C VAL A 236 8.06 5.96 -11.56
N TYR A 237 8.11 6.56 -10.36
CA TYR A 237 8.06 5.80 -9.11
C TYR A 237 7.15 6.40 -8.03
N MET A 238 7.34 7.69 -7.66
CA MET A 238 6.66 8.26 -6.49
C MET A 238 5.17 8.51 -6.75
N LEU A 239 4.81 9.12 -7.87
CA LEU A 239 3.41 9.39 -8.23
C LEU A 239 2.60 8.12 -8.52
N PRO A 240 3.12 7.09 -9.21
CA PRO A 240 2.46 5.80 -9.32
C PRO A 240 2.17 5.15 -7.96
N ALA A 241 3.16 5.17 -7.04
CA ALA A 241 2.99 4.64 -5.70
C ALA A 241 1.95 5.42 -4.89
N PHE A 242 1.94 6.76 -5.01
CA PHE A 242 0.92 7.63 -4.41
C PHE A 242 -0.49 7.33 -4.96
N LEU A 243 -0.66 7.31 -6.30
CA LEU A 243 -1.95 7.06 -6.95
C LEU A 243 -2.54 5.71 -6.50
N ARG A 244 -1.74 4.64 -6.55
CA ARG A 244 -2.16 3.32 -6.10
C ARG A 244 -2.55 3.34 -4.61
N THR A 245 -1.70 3.93 -3.76
CA THR A 245 -1.95 3.99 -2.31
C THR A 245 -3.22 4.77 -2.01
N PHE A 246 -3.43 5.91 -2.68
CA PHE A 246 -4.65 6.71 -2.56
C PHE A 246 -5.90 5.89 -2.89
N CYS A 247 -5.92 5.22 -4.05
CA CYS A 247 -7.08 4.43 -4.48
C CYS A 247 -7.37 3.28 -3.52
N LEU A 248 -6.33 2.53 -3.11
CA LEU A 248 -6.49 1.42 -2.17
C LEU A 248 -7.03 1.91 -0.81
N HIS A 249 -6.45 2.95 -0.24
CA HIS A 249 -6.85 3.44 1.08
C HIS A 249 -8.21 4.13 1.04
N PHE A 250 -8.55 4.78 -0.09
CA PHE A 250 -9.90 5.31 -0.27
C PHE A 250 -10.94 4.18 -0.22
N ILE A 251 -10.71 3.09 -0.96
CA ILE A 251 -11.61 1.93 -0.97
C ILE A 251 -11.62 1.25 0.42
N SER A 252 -10.46 0.88 0.96
CA SER A 252 -10.33 0.14 2.21
C SER A 252 -10.96 0.90 3.38
N SER A 253 -10.67 2.18 3.54
CA SER A 253 -11.19 2.97 4.65
C SER A 253 -12.69 3.28 4.58
N ASN A 254 -13.34 2.99 3.46
CA ASN A 254 -14.80 3.07 3.33
C ASN A 254 -15.46 1.69 3.34
N MET A 255 -14.72 0.64 3.08
CA MET A 255 -15.22 -0.72 3.09
C MET A 255 -15.29 -1.29 4.51
N HIS A 256 -14.29 -0.97 5.35
CA HIS A 256 -14.25 -1.46 6.73
C HIS A 256 -15.02 -0.54 7.67
N TYR A 257 -15.84 -1.15 8.53
CA TYR A 257 -16.49 -0.44 9.63
C TYR A 257 -15.51 -0.15 10.75
N TYR A 258 -15.89 0.81 11.60
CA TYR A 258 -15.09 1.26 12.72
C TYR A 258 -15.98 1.58 13.92
N GLY A 259 -15.57 1.17 15.13
CA GLY A 259 -16.27 1.42 16.38
C GLY A 259 -16.72 0.12 17.03
N ASP A 260 -18.00 0.01 17.35
CA ASP A 260 -18.61 -1.14 18.03
C ASP A 260 -18.78 -2.35 17.10
N VAL A 261 -17.64 -2.83 16.59
CA VAL A 261 -17.60 -3.99 15.69
C VAL A 261 -17.27 -5.23 16.49
N GLU A 262 -18.10 -6.27 16.38
CA GLU A 262 -17.84 -7.55 16.98
C GLU A 262 -16.67 -8.26 16.29
N ALA A 263 -15.64 -8.62 17.07
CA ALA A 263 -14.48 -9.31 16.55
C ALA A 263 -14.87 -10.64 15.89
N LYS A 264 -14.31 -10.94 14.72
CA LYS A 264 -14.56 -12.14 13.90
C LYS A 264 -15.97 -12.22 13.27
N ASN A 265 -16.76 -11.17 13.35
CA ASN A 265 -18.05 -11.10 12.66
C ASN A 265 -17.87 -10.35 11.33
N VAL A 266 -17.58 -11.07 10.26
CA VAL A 266 -17.30 -10.49 8.94
C VAL A 266 -18.41 -9.57 8.44
N MET A 267 -19.68 -9.88 8.76
CA MET A 267 -20.84 -9.07 8.35
C MET A 267 -20.92 -7.71 9.04
N GLN A 268 -20.27 -7.57 10.19
CA GLN A 268 -20.14 -6.29 10.91
C GLN A 268 -18.80 -5.60 10.61
N GLN A 269 -17.81 -6.32 10.13
CA GLN A 269 -16.46 -5.79 9.93
C GLN A 269 -16.28 -5.06 8.61
N CYS A 270 -16.96 -5.51 7.56
CA CYS A 270 -16.80 -4.92 6.23
C CYS A 270 -18.05 -5.03 5.36
N GLN A 271 -18.10 -4.21 4.32
CA GLN A 271 -19.13 -4.22 3.29
C GLN A 271 -18.50 -4.36 1.90
N VAL A 272 -19.29 -4.83 0.95
CA VAL A 272 -18.88 -4.90 -0.46
C VAL A 272 -19.06 -3.52 -1.09
N LEU A 273 -17.99 -2.96 -1.67
CA LEU A 273 -18.00 -1.70 -2.39
C LEU A 273 -17.75 -1.94 -3.89
N ASN A 274 -18.83 -1.92 -4.69
CA ASN A 274 -18.73 -2.05 -6.14
C ASN A 274 -19.61 -1.04 -6.93
N PRO A 275 -19.82 0.20 -6.50
CA PRO A 275 -20.53 1.15 -7.32
C PRO A 275 -19.73 1.48 -8.58
N TRP A 276 -20.42 1.62 -9.72
CA TRP A 276 -19.77 1.80 -11.02
C TRP A 276 -18.80 2.99 -11.09
N TRP A 277 -19.06 4.05 -10.35
CA TRP A 277 -18.21 5.25 -10.32
C TRP A 277 -16.88 5.04 -9.57
N LEU A 278 -16.73 3.96 -8.79
CA LEU A 278 -15.46 3.55 -8.19
C LEU A 278 -14.61 2.66 -9.10
N MET A 279 -15.16 2.20 -10.24
CA MET A 279 -14.44 1.34 -11.18
C MET A 279 -13.05 1.85 -11.58
N PRO A 280 -12.84 3.17 -11.85
CA PRO A 280 -11.49 3.67 -12.12
C PRO A 280 -10.51 3.44 -10.97
N MET A 281 -10.94 3.56 -9.71
CA MET A 281 -10.09 3.28 -8.55
C MET A 281 -9.76 1.79 -8.41
N HIS A 282 -10.69 0.91 -8.78
CA HIS A 282 -10.48 -0.53 -8.75
C HIS A 282 -9.38 -1.02 -9.72
N LEU A 283 -9.03 -0.26 -10.75
CA LEU A 283 -7.86 -0.54 -11.59
C LEU A 283 -6.54 -0.48 -10.80
N PHE A 284 -6.50 0.33 -9.74
CA PHE A 284 -5.31 0.56 -8.91
C PHE A 284 -5.31 -0.23 -7.59
N CYS A 285 -6.34 -1.03 -7.31
CA CYS A 285 -6.45 -1.92 -6.17
C CYS A 285 -7.18 -3.24 -6.50
N PHE A 286 -7.15 -3.66 -7.76
CA PHE A 286 -7.64 -4.95 -8.27
C PHE A 286 -8.97 -5.42 -7.70
N ASN A 287 -10.00 -4.59 -7.82
CA ASN A 287 -11.33 -4.97 -7.39
C ASN A 287 -11.46 -5.30 -5.89
N PHE A 288 -10.50 -4.81 -5.08
CA PHE A 288 -10.40 -5.06 -3.66
C PHE A 288 -11.72 -4.82 -2.92
N GLY A 289 -12.43 -3.72 -3.23
CA GLY A 289 -13.70 -3.37 -2.59
C GLY A 289 -14.84 -4.37 -2.83
N SER A 290 -14.80 -5.16 -3.91
CA SER A 290 -15.84 -6.15 -4.22
C SER A 290 -15.49 -7.57 -3.81
N THR A 291 -14.21 -7.89 -3.59
CA THR A 291 -13.75 -9.27 -3.35
C THR A 291 -13.20 -9.51 -1.96
N HIS A 292 -12.74 -8.48 -1.26
CA HIS A 292 -12.05 -8.62 0.03
C HIS A 292 -12.93 -9.18 1.16
N ALA A 293 -14.24 -8.92 1.12
CA ALA A 293 -15.20 -9.41 2.11
C ALA A 293 -15.62 -10.88 1.92
N ILE A 294 -15.18 -11.55 0.87
CA ILE A 294 -15.54 -12.92 0.49
C ILE A 294 -14.39 -13.87 0.75
#